data_b734825af154d82b44acdb2327f2bf77
#
_entry.id   b734825af154d82b44acdb2327f2bf77
#
_cell.length_a   1.000
_cell.length_b   1.000
_cell.length_c   1.000
_cell.angle_alpha   90.00
_cell.angle_beta   90.00
_cell.angle_gamma   90.00
#
_symmetry.space_group_name_H-M   'P 1'
#
loop_
_entity.id
_entity.type
_entity.pdbx_description
1 polymer ?
#
loop_
_entity_poly.entity_id
_entity_poly.type
_entity_poly.pdbx_seq_one_letter_code
_entity_poly.pdbx_strand_id
1 'polypeptide(L)'
;VILLDTHVLFWMANDSKQLSRRAREAIRQAQMERHNAGIAVATITLWELAWLAQNGRIAVAMSVESFVRELAARVILSPVTPEIAALAVRLPGAFPKDPADRLIAATAMVEGMPLVTADARIRQSKVVETVW
;
A
#
# COMPACT_ATOMS: atom_id res chain seq x y z
N VAL A 1 4.45 1.55 12.81
CA VAL A 1 4.62 1.32 11.36
C VAL A 1 3.25 1.16 10.71
N ILE A 2 3.06 1.80 9.58
CA ILE A 2 1.83 1.72 8.77
C ILE A 2 2.14 1.09 7.42
N LEU A 3 1.15 0.39 6.84
CA LEU A 3 1.24 -0.15 5.48
C LEU A 3 0.44 0.76 4.54
N LEU A 4 1.03 1.14 3.42
CA LEU A 4 0.33 1.93 2.41
C LEU A 4 -0.21 1.05 1.29
N ASP A 5 -1.46 1.29 0.90
CA ASP A 5 -2.00 0.77 -0.35
C ASP A 5 -1.28 1.40 -1.55
N THR A 6 -1.34 0.78 -2.70
CA THR A 6 -0.58 1.17 -3.89
C THR A 6 -0.81 2.63 -4.29
N HIS A 7 -2.07 3.05 -4.42
CA HIS A 7 -2.39 4.43 -4.80
C HIS A 7 -1.95 5.44 -3.73
N VAL A 8 -2.00 5.06 -2.45
CA VAL A 8 -1.58 5.93 -1.36
C VAL A 8 -0.09 6.22 -1.44
N LEU A 9 0.74 5.22 -1.74
CA LEU A 9 2.18 5.44 -1.97
C LEU A 9 2.41 6.42 -3.13
N PHE A 10 1.72 6.20 -4.25
CA PHE A 10 1.84 7.09 -5.41
C PHE A 10 1.42 8.52 -5.06
N TRP A 11 0.28 8.71 -4.40
CA TRP A 11 -0.20 10.03 -4.02
C TRP A 11 0.73 10.72 -3.02
N MET A 12 1.25 9.99 -2.04
CA MET A 12 2.21 10.53 -1.08
C MET A 12 3.42 11.15 -1.79
N ALA A 13 3.91 10.50 -2.84
CA ALA A 13 5.10 10.93 -3.56
C ALA A 13 4.82 11.99 -4.63
N ASN A 14 3.63 11.98 -5.26
CA ASN A 14 3.38 12.75 -6.47
C ASN A 14 2.14 13.64 -6.45
N ASP A 15 1.16 13.36 -5.59
CA ASP A 15 -0.10 14.10 -5.54
C ASP A 15 -0.75 14.01 -4.15
N SER A 16 -0.14 14.66 -3.19
CA SER A 16 -0.60 14.60 -1.79
C SER A 16 -2.01 15.18 -1.56
N LYS A 17 -2.55 15.93 -2.53
CA LYS A 17 -3.91 16.45 -2.45
C LYS A 17 -4.97 15.34 -2.46
N GLN A 18 -4.65 14.18 -3.02
CA GLN A 18 -5.54 13.02 -3.03
C GLN A 18 -5.68 12.35 -1.67
N LEU A 19 -4.75 12.61 -0.76
CA LEU A 19 -4.75 12.02 0.57
C LEU A 19 -5.79 12.72 1.45
N SER A 20 -6.56 11.92 2.21
CA SER A 20 -7.42 12.46 3.25
C SER A 20 -6.60 13.11 4.36
N ARG A 21 -7.27 13.92 5.19
CA ARG A 21 -6.61 14.54 6.35
C ARG A 21 -6.04 13.49 7.30
N ARG A 22 -6.79 12.43 7.57
CA ARG A 22 -6.36 11.34 8.46
C ARG A 22 -5.18 10.56 7.87
N ALA A 23 -5.21 10.28 6.56
CA ALA A 23 -4.11 9.60 5.89
C ALA A 23 -2.83 10.43 5.94
N ARG A 24 -2.91 11.73 5.67
CA ARG A 24 -1.75 12.63 5.76
C ARG A 24 -1.16 12.66 7.17
N GLU A 25 -2.01 12.74 8.18
CA GLU A 25 -1.55 12.75 9.57
C GLU A 25 -0.88 11.43 9.95
N ALA A 26 -1.47 10.29 9.59
CA ALA A 26 -0.86 8.99 9.85
C ALA A 26 0.51 8.84 9.18
N ILE A 27 0.63 9.27 7.93
CA ILE A 27 1.91 9.26 7.20
C ILE A 27 2.93 10.16 7.88
N ARG A 28 2.53 11.39 8.23
CA ARG A 28 3.41 12.33 8.90
C ARG A 28 3.95 11.78 10.22
N GLN A 29 3.08 11.20 11.04
CA GLN A 29 3.49 10.58 12.30
C GLN A 29 4.46 9.42 12.07
N ALA A 30 4.16 8.54 11.12
CA ALA A 30 5.03 7.40 10.79
C ALA A 30 6.42 7.84 10.32
N GLN A 31 6.49 8.93 9.55
CA GLN A 31 7.77 9.51 9.10
C GLN A 31 8.60 10.06 10.28
N MET A 32 7.95 10.66 11.26
CA MET A 32 8.63 11.27 12.40
C MET A 32 9.13 10.25 13.41
N GLU A 33 8.36 9.18 13.67
CA GLU A 33 8.63 8.25 14.76
C GLU A 33 9.91 7.42 14.57
N ARG A 34 10.34 7.18 13.33
CA ARG A 34 11.48 6.28 13.04
C ARG A 34 12.40 6.78 11.94
N HIS A 35 12.60 8.08 11.81
CA HIS A 35 13.46 8.64 10.75
C HIS A 35 13.12 8.05 9.36
N ASN A 36 11.83 8.08 8.99
CA ASN A 36 11.27 7.51 7.75
C ASN A 36 11.17 5.98 7.70
N ALA A 37 11.49 5.26 8.79
CA ALA A 37 11.34 3.81 8.84
C ALA A 37 9.96 3.36 9.34
N GLY A 38 8.98 4.26 9.37
CA GLY A 38 7.62 3.94 9.82
C GLY A 38 6.63 3.60 8.70
N ILE A 39 7.05 3.67 7.44
CA ILE A 39 6.19 3.44 6.28
C ILE A 39 6.62 2.19 5.55
N ALA A 40 5.70 1.24 5.40
CA ALA A 40 5.91 0.00 4.66
C ALA A 40 4.92 -0.15 3.51
N VAL A 41 5.28 -0.96 2.52
CA VAL A 41 4.37 -1.42 1.47
C VAL A 41 4.58 -2.92 1.25
N ALA A 42 3.53 -3.62 0.86
CA ALA A 42 3.64 -4.99 0.38
C ALA A 42 4.40 -5.01 -0.95
N THR A 43 5.27 -6.00 -1.15
CA THR A 43 6.09 -6.04 -2.38
C THR A 43 5.26 -6.12 -3.67
N ILE A 44 4.04 -6.64 -3.62
CA ILE A 44 3.13 -6.63 -4.78
C ILE A 44 2.82 -5.21 -5.26
N THR A 45 2.90 -4.22 -4.39
CA THR A 45 2.71 -2.80 -4.76
C THR A 45 3.71 -2.37 -5.83
N LEU A 46 4.94 -2.87 -5.81
CA LEU A 46 5.93 -2.55 -6.84
C LEU A 46 5.46 -3.00 -8.23
N TRP A 47 4.89 -4.20 -8.31
CA TRP A 47 4.35 -4.71 -9.57
C TRP A 47 3.14 -3.88 -10.03
N GLU A 48 2.23 -3.55 -9.11
CA GLU A 48 1.07 -2.73 -9.46
C GLU A 48 1.47 -1.36 -9.99
N LEU A 49 2.43 -0.70 -9.36
CA LEU A 49 2.94 0.60 -9.81
C LEU A 49 3.59 0.50 -11.18
N ALA A 50 4.40 -0.54 -11.41
CA ALA A 50 5.01 -0.80 -12.72
C ALA A 50 3.93 -1.01 -13.79
N TRP A 51 2.89 -1.80 -13.47
CA TRP A 51 1.79 -2.05 -14.38
C TRP A 51 1.02 -0.76 -14.72
N LEU A 52 0.69 0.05 -13.71
CA LEU A 52 0.00 1.33 -13.90
C LEU A 52 0.81 2.28 -14.78
N ALA A 53 2.12 2.39 -14.55
CA ALA A 53 3.00 3.23 -15.34
C ALA A 53 3.11 2.72 -16.79
N GLN A 54 3.31 1.43 -16.97
CA GLN A 54 3.46 0.82 -18.30
C GLN A 54 2.19 0.96 -19.15
N ASN A 55 1.02 0.92 -18.52
CA ASN A 55 -0.27 0.99 -19.20
C ASN A 55 -0.87 2.41 -19.25
N GLY A 56 -0.08 3.43 -18.92
CA GLY A 56 -0.49 4.83 -19.01
C GLY A 56 -1.59 5.23 -18.03
N ARG A 57 -1.81 4.45 -16.97
CA ARG A 57 -2.82 4.76 -15.94
C ARG A 57 -2.35 5.82 -14.96
N ILE A 58 -1.05 6.01 -14.87
CA ILE A 58 -0.40 7.11 -14.14
C ILE A 58 0.67 7.71 -15.05
N ALA A 59 0.84 9.04 -14.97
CA ALA A 59 1.85 9.75 -15.76
C ALA A 59 3.20 9.68 -15.06
N VAL A 60 4.22 9.18 -15.77
CA VAL A 60 5.58 9.02 -15.25
C VAL A 60 6.56 9.56 -16.29
N ALA A 61 7.47 10.45 -15.85
CA ALA A 61 8.43 11.13 -16.73
C ALA A 61 9.75 10.37 -16.91
N MET A 62 9.90 9.21 -16.29
CA MET A 62 11.12 8.39 -16.33
C MET A 62 10.78 6.96 -16.74
N SER A 63 11.78 6.08 -16.87
CA SER A 63 11.53 4.67 -17.14
C SER A 63 10.73 4.03 -16.02
N VAL A 64 9.96 2.98 -16.33
CA VAL A 64 9.18 2.24 -15.34
C VAL A 64 10.07 1.72 -14.21
N GLU A 65 11.22 1.15 -14.54
CA GLU A 65 12.18 0.66 -13.54
C GLU A 65 12.66 1.77 -12.62
N SER A 66 13.08 2.91 -13.16
CA SER A 66 13.54 4.05 -12.35
C SER A 66 12.45 4.59 -11.44
N PHE A 67 11.23 4.68 -11.94
CA PHE A 67 10.07 5.13 -11.16
C PHE A 67 9.81 4.23 -9.96
N VAL A 68 9.74 2.92 -10.19
CA VAL A 68 9.48 1.94 -9.12
C VAL A 68 10.64 1.92 -8.12
N ARG A 69 11.89 2.01 -8.60
CA ARG A 69 13.07 2.07 -7.74
C ARG A 69 13.07 3.28 -6.83
N GLU A 70 12.70 4.44 -7.34
CA GLU A 70 12.63 5.66 -6.52
C GLU A 70 11.59 5.56 -5.42
N LEU A 71 10.41 5.00 -5.72
CA LEU A 71 9.38 4.80 -4.71
C LEU A 71 9.79 3.76 -3.66
N ALA A 72 10.40 2.65 -4.11
CA ALA A 72 10.88 1.60 -3.21
C ALA A 72 11.94 2.10 -2.21
N ALA A 73 12.76 3.07 -2.62
CA ALA A 73 13.80 3.64 -1.77
C ALA A 73 13.26 4.45 -0.58
N ARG A 74 11.99 4.83 -0.61
CA ARG A 74 11.35 5.68 0.42
C ARG A 74 10.62 4.90 1.50
N VAL A 75 10.49 3.59 1.36
CA VAL A 75 9.62 2.75 2.19
C VAL A 75 10.31 1.44 2.57
N ILE A 76 9.75 0.78 3.57
CA ILE A 76 10.14 -0.59 3.92
C ILE A 76 9.34 -1.54 3.02
N LEU A 77 10.01 -2.47 2.36
CA LEU A 77 9.36 -3.50 1.57
C LEU A 77 9.02 -4.70 2.45
N SER A 78 7.74 -5.04 2.51
CA SER A 78 7.27 -6.21 3.26
C SER A 78 6.97 -7.34 2.28
N PRO A 79 7.78 -8.42 2.27
CA PRO A 79 7.65 -9.49 1.29
C PRO A 79 6.45 -10.38 1.56
N VAL A 80 5.96 -11.05 0.52
CA VAL A 80 4.95 -12.10 0.66
C VAL A 80 5.60 -13.33 1.31
N THR A 81 5.12 -13.67 2.49
CA THR A 81 5.54 -14.88 3.21
C THR A 81 4.52 -16.00 2.99
N PRO A 82 4.84 -17.27 3.30
CA PRO A 82 3.86 -18.34 3.26
C PRO A 82 2.60 -18.05 4.08
N GLU A 83 2.76 -17.42 5.24
CA GLU A 83 1.65 -17.05 6.11
C GLU A 83 0.75 -15.99 5.45
N ILE A 84 1.34 -14.97 4.85
CA ILE A 84 0.61 -13.92 4.12
C ILE A 84 -0.12 -14.52 2.92
N ALA A 85 0.55 -15.35 2.12
CA ALA A 85 -0.05 -16.01 0.96
C ALA A 85 -1.26 -16.85 1.35
N ALA A 86 -1.13 -17.65 2.40
CA ALA A 86 -2.21 -18.52 2.89
C ALA A 86 -3.39 -17.68 3.40
N LEU A 87 -3.13 -16.61 4.17
CA LEU A 87 -4.19 -15.74 4.65
C LEU A 87 -4.91 -15.02 3.50
N ALA A 88 -4.17 -14.56 2.50
CA ALA A 88 -4.74 -13.84 1.36
C ALA A 88 -5.82 -14.66 0.64
N VAL A 89 -5.58 -15.96 0.43
CA VAL A 89 -6.59 -16.83 -0.23
C VAL A 89 -7.75 -17.16 0.68
N ARG A 90 -7.59 -17.06 2.00
CA ARG A 90 -8.64 -17.37 2.99
C ARG A 90 -9.48 -16.15 3.40
N LEU A 91 -9.17 -14.95 2.91
CA LEU A 91 -9.98 -13.78 3.24
C LEU A 91 -11.45 -14.00 2.86
N PRO A 92 -12.41 -13.46 3.64
CA PRO A 92 -13.84 -13.68 3.41
C PRO A 92 -14.26 -13.30 1.99
N GLY A 93 -15.33 -13.93 1.48
CA GLY A 93 -15.87 -13.65 0.16
C GLY A 93 -16.38 -12.22 -0.01
N ALA A 94 -16.71 -11.52 1.10
CA ALA A 94 -17.08 -10.11 1.07
C ALA A 94 -15.89 -9.18 0.79
N PHE A 95 -14.66 -9.63 0.98
CA PHE A 95 -13.45 -8.86 0.64
C PHE A 95 -13.25 -8.87 -0.88
N PRO A 96 -12.72 -7.77 -1.47
CA PRO A 96 -12.44 -7.72 -2.91
C PRO A 96 -11.66 -8.94 -3.40
N LYS A 97 -11.97 -9.41 -4.63
CA LYS A 97 -11.36 -10.61 -5.20
C LYS A 97 -9.99 -10.36 -5.82
N ASP A 98 -9.62 -9.12 -6.07
CA ASP A 98 -8.34 -8.76 -6.67
C ASP A 98 -7.20 -9.35 -5.84
N PRO A 99 -6.29 -10.16 -6.45
CA PRO A 99 -5.20 -10.78 -5.72
C PRO A 99 -4.27 -9.78 -5.04
N ALA A 100 -3.98 -8.64 -5.67
CA ALA A 100 -3.12 -7.62 -5.09
C ALA A 100 -3.75 -7.02 -3.84
N ASP A 101 -5.04 -6.69 -3.86
CA ASP A 101 -5.76 -6.18 -2.70
C ASP A 101 -5.72 -7.18 -1.53
N ARG A 102 -5.89 -8.47 -1.83
CA ARG A 102 -5.84 -9.54 -0.84
C ARG A 102 -4.46 -9.68 -0.22
N LEU A 103 -3.40 -9.62 -1.04
CA LEU A 103 -2.02 -9.70 -0.55
C LEU A 103 -1.65 -8.49 0.31
N ILE A 104 -2.09 -7.30 -0.07
CA ILE A 104 -1.86 -6.08 0.71
C ILE A 104 -2.57 -6.18 2.07
N ALA A 105 -3.84 -6.54 2.08
CA ALA A 105 -4.61 -6.68 3.32
C ALA A 105 -4.02 -7.77 4.22
N ALA A 106 -3.68 -8.93 3.67
CA ALA A 106 -3.07 -10.02 4.43
C ALA A 106 -1.71 -9.61 5.01
N THR A 107 -0.92 -8.84 4.28
CA THR A 107 0.35 -8.30 4.78
C THR A 107 0.11 -7.41 6.01
N ALA A 108 -0.85 -6.49 5.92
CA ALA A 108 -1.20 -5.61 7.04
C ALA A 108 -1.62 -6.41 8.27
N MET A 109 -2.44 -7.44 8.08
CA MET A 109 -2.95 -8.28 9.18
C MET A 109 -1.84 -9.10 9.83
N VAL A 110 -1.01 -9.79 9.05
CA VAL A 110 0.07 -10.65 9.56
C VAL A 110 1.14 -9.81 10.26
N GLU A 111 1.51 -8.68 9.68
CA GLU A 111 2.56 -7.81 10.23
C GLU A 111 2.03 -6.85 11.32
N GLY A 112 0.73 -6.87 11.59
CA GLY A 112 0.14 -6.05 12.65
C GLY A 112 0.21 -4.55 12.36
N MET A 113 0.05 -4.14 11.09
CA MET A 113 0.08 -2.74 10.68
C MET A 113 -1.31 -2.28 10.23
N PRO A 114 -1.75 -1.07 10.61
CA PRO A 114 -2.94 -0.48 9.99
C PRO A 114 -2.67 -0.20 8.50
N LEU A 115 -3.67 -0.42 7.66
CA LEU A 115 -3.61 -0.20 6.23
C LEU A 115 -4.17 1.19 5.89
N VAL A 116 -3.35 2.04 5.29
CA VAL A 116 -3.80 3.32 4.76
C VAL A 116 -4.32 3.10 3.34
N THR A 117 -5.62 3.24 3.14
CA THR A 117 -6.27 2.97 1.86
C THR A 117 -7.48 3.87 1.65
N ALA A 118 -7.67 4.33 0.42
CA ALA A 118 -8.86 5.05 -0.02
C ALA A 118 -9.97 4.10 -0.50
N ASP A 119 -9.69 2.82 -0.70
CA ASP A 119 -10.65 1.87 -1.28
C ASP A 119 -11.81 1.62 -0.31
N ALA A 120 -13.01 2.10 -0.71
CA ALA A 120 -14.21 1.99 0.11
C ALA A 120 -14.60 0.53 0.38
N ARG A 121 -14.37 -0.38 -0.57
CA ARG A 121 -14.72 -1.80 -0.40
C ARG A 121 -13.83 -2.46 0.65
N ILE A 122 -12.54 -2.14 0.67
CA ILE A 122 -11.62 -2.64 1.69
C ILE A 122 -12.00 -2.09 3.05
N ARG A 123 -12.26 -0.78 3.13
CA ARG A 123 -12.64 -0.11 4.39
C ARG A 123 -13.96 -0.65 4.95
N GLN A 124 -14.94 -0.86 4.10
CA GLN A 124 -16.26 -1.37 4.49
C GLN A 124 -16.24 -2.84 4.87
N SER A 125 -15.28 -3.62 4.39
CA SER A 125 -15.16 -5.05 4.72
C SER A 125 -14.91 -5.30 6.20
N LYS A 126 -14.27 -4.35 6.90
CA LYS A 126 -13.86 -4.45 8.31
C LYS A 126 -12.99 -5.66 8.62
N VAL A 127 -12.37 -6.24 7.62
CA VAL A 127 -11.49 -7.42 7.74
C VAL A 127 -10.11 -7.00 8.24
N VAL A 128 -9.66 -5.82 7.85
CA VAL A 128 -8.36 -5.25 8.22
C VAL A 128 -8.57 -3.85 8.81
N GLU A 129 -7.74 -3.49 9.78
CA GLU A 129 -7.74 -2.13 10.32
C GLU A 129 -7.30 -1.14 9.24
N THR A 130 -8.11 -0.13 8.98
CA THR A 130 -7.85 0.85 7.92
C THR A 130 -7.81 2.28 8.46
N VAL A 131 -7.05 3.12 7.76
CA VAL A 131 -6.99 4.57 7.99
C VAL A 131 -7.29 5.28 6.67
N TRP A 132 -8.24 6.22 6.75
CA TRP A 132 -8.54 7.13 5.63
C TRP A 132 -9.31 8.36 6.11
#